data_0bca5b92d5b8b1d0071e0a044f80f401
#
_entry.id   0bca5b92d5b8b1d0071e0a044f80f401
#
_cell.length_a   1.000
_cell.length_b   1.000
_cell.length_c   1.000
_cell.angle_alpha   90.00
_cell.angle_beta   90.00
_cell.angle_gamma   90.00
#
_symmetry.space_group_name_H-M   'P 1'
#
loop_
_entity.id
_entity.type
_entity.pdbx_description
1 polymer ?
#
loop_
_entity_poly.entity_id
_entity_poly.type
_entity_poly.pdbx_seq_one_letter_code
_entity_poly.pdbx_strand_id
1 'polypeptide(L)'
;MIQPGLQILADVDPTNQVSESNEQDNNFPTSGTPQTLQISALQTFRLRFIPMVQEENGRKGSITASNIDSYLTFTRKIHPVSSIDADLRDPYTVRGLGFDPQGNTWQAAVAELDAVRVAEGSNRFYYGVVNTDYNGGGVVGIAAGIPAGAALGWDRFPDAPITVAHEIGHDWGRRHA
;
A
#
# COMPACT_ATOMS: atom_id res chain seq x y z
N MET A 1 11.76 -0.02 -18.48
CA MET A 1 10.35 -0.50 -18.42
C MET A 1 10.32 -1.87 -19.06
N ILE A 2 9.74 -2.87 -18.39
CA ILE A 2 9.56 -4.22 -18.93
C ILE A 2 8.52 -4.16 -20.06
N GLN A 3 8.82 -4.74 -21.21
CA GLN A 3 7.98 -4.67 -22.40
C GLN A 3 7.42 -6.07 -22.74
N PRO A 4 6.25 -6.16 -23.39
CA PRO A 4 5.77 -7.42 -24.00
C PRO A 4 6.82 -8.02 -24.94
N GLY A 5 6.91 -9.36 -24.92
CA GLY A 5 7.94 -10.06 -25.70
C GLY A 5 9.28 -10.25 -25.01
N LEU A 6 9.40 -9.83 -23.73
CA LEU A 6 10.58 -10.17 -22.93
C LEU A 6 10.71 -11.68 -22.80
N GLN A 7 11.93 -12.16 -23.02
CA GLN A 7 12.29 -13.56 -22.86
C GLN A 7 13.33 -13.70 -21.77
N ILE A 8 13.35 -14.84 -21.09
CA ILE A 8 14.36 -15.20 -20.10
C ILE A 8 15.07 -16.48 -20.52
N LEU A 9 16.39 -16.45 -20.42
CA LEU A 9 17.26 -17.59 -20.42
C LEU A 9 18.29 -17.35 -19.30
N ALA A 10 18.44 -18.31 -18.41
CA ALA A 10 19.50 -18.31 -17.42
C ALA A 10 20.45 -19.46 -17.77
N ASP A 11 21.74 -19.19 -17.68
CA ASP A 11 22.81 -20.17 -17.88
C ASP A 11 23.73 -20.07 -16.67
N VAL A 12 23.84 -21.17 -15.94
CA VAL A 12 24.65 -21.30 -14.73
C VAL A 12 25.94 -22.00 -15.15
N ASP A 13 27.08 -21.45 -14.74
CA ASP A 13 28.40 -21.95 -15.14
C ASP A 13 28.58 -22.21 -16.66
N PRO A 14 28.34 -21.19 -17.51
CA PRO A 14 28.34 -21.34 -18.98
C PRO A 14 29.67 -21.80 -19.55
N THR A 15 30.72 -21.86 -18.75
CA THR A 15 32.06 -22.28 -19.14
C THR A 15 32.50 -23.59 -18.49
N ASN A 16 31.58 -24.28 -17.75
CA ASN A 16 31.83 -25.56 -17.06
C ASN A 16 33.10 -25.52 -16.19
N GLN A 17 33.24 -24.47 -15.37
CA GLN A 17 34.38 -24.33 -14.45
C GLN A 17 34.12 -24.97 -13.09
N VAL A 18 32.86 -25.17 -12.73
CA VAL A 18 32.44 -25.86 -11.52
C VAL A 18 32.02 -27.28 -11.90
N SER A 19 32.75 -28.28 -11.40
CA SER A 19 32.41 -29.67 -11.69
C SER A 19 31.15 -30.11 -10.95
N GLU A 20 30.13 -30.50 -11.70
CA GLU A 20 28.83 -30.91 -11.19
C GLU A 20 28.51 -32.39 -11.55
N SER A 21 27.53 -32.96 -10.86
CA SER A 21 27.08 -34.33 -11.15
C SER A 21 26.28 -34.44 -12.46
N ASN A 22 25.75 -33.33 -12.93
CA ASN A 22 25.00 -33.24 -14.18
C ASN A 22 25.23 -31.88 -14.86
N GLU A 23 26.08 -31.82 -15.82
CA GLU A 23 26.42 -30.61 -16.58
C GLU A 23 25.34 -30.21 -17.63
N GLN A 24 24.23 -30.95 -17.68
CA GLN A 24 23.16 -30.71 -18.66
C GLN A 24 21.94 -29.98 -18.09
N ASP A 25 21.92 -29.67 -16.81
CA ASP A 25 20.83 -28.96 -16.14
C ASP A 25 21.15 -27.50 -15.79
N ASN A 26 22.26 -26.98 -16.31
CA ASN A 26 22.73 -25.62 -16.12
C ASN A 26 21.88 -24.54 -16.80
N ASN A 27 20.90 -24.92 -17.61
CA ASN A 27 20.07 -23.96 -18.31
C ASN A 27 18.63 -23.89 -17.75
N PHE A 28 18.11 -22.67 -17.64
CA PHE A 28 16.68 -22.45 -17.45
C PHE A 28 16.13 -21.51 -18.56
N PRO A 29 15.12 -21.92 -19.34
CA PRO A 29 14.51 -23.28 -19.39
C PRO A 29 15.50 -24.36 -19.81
N THR A 30 15.28 -25.59 -19.34
CA THR A 30 16.14 -26.75 -19.64
C THR A 30 16.26 -27.10 -21.12
N SER A 31 15.36 -26.55 -21.97
CA SER A 31 15.45 -26.64 -23.43
C SER A 31 16.59 -25.82 -24.04
N GLY A 32 17.24 -24.96 -23.27
CA GLY A 32 18.22 -24.00 -23.78
C GLY A 32 17.62 -22.91 -24.71
N THR A 33 16.30 -22.85 -24.84
CA THR A 33 15.61 -21.86 -25.67
C THR A 33 14.97 -20.80 -24.78
N PRO A 34 15.20 -19.49 -25.03
CA PRO A 34 14.58 -18.42 -24.21
C PRO A 34 13.06 -18.56 -24.12
N GLN A 35 12.55 -18.52 -22.90
CA GLN A 35 11.12 -18.60 -22.60
C GLN A 35 10.51 -17.21 -22.60
N THR A 36 9.45 -17.01 -23.38
CA THR A 36 8.69 -15.76 -23.36
C THR A 36 7.91 -15.63 -22.05
N LEU A 37 8.10 -14.47 -21.39
CA LEU A 37 7.38 -14.13 -20.18
C LEU A 37 6.00 -13.55 -20.50
N GLN A 38 5.00 -13.99 -19.75
CA GLN A 38 3.67 -13.38 -19.75
C GLN A 38 3.73 -12.05 -19.00
N ILE A 39 3.71 -10.95 -19.76
CA ILE A 39 3.73 -9.60 -19.19
C ILE A 39 2.33 -9.02 -19.24
N SER A 40 1.77 -8.72 -18.09
CA SER A 40 0.48 -8.05 -17.95
C SER A 40 0.65 -6.58 -17.60
N ALA A 41 -0.11 -5.72 -18.26
CA ALA A 41 -0.19 -4.33 -17.88
C ALA A 41 -0.97 -4.22 -16.56
N LEU A 42 -0.35 -3.61 -15.56
CA LEU A 42 -1.03 -3.28 -14.31
C LEU A 42 -1.71 -1.92 -14.43
N GLN A 43 -2.88 -1.80 -13.79
CA GLN A 43 -3.59 -0.53 -13.75
C GLN A 43 -2.89 0.47 -12.82
N THR A 44 -3.10 1.75 -13.09
CA THR A 44 -2.72 2.82 -12.16
C THR A 44 -3.53 2.69 -10.88
N PHE A 45 -2.85 2.62 -9.73
CA PHE A 45 -3.50 2.66 -8.44
C PHE A 45 -3.92 4.10 -8.10
N ARG A 46 -5.21 4.30 -7.86
CA ARG A 46 -5.77 5.62 -7.57
C ARG A 46 -6.05 5.74 -6.09
N LEU A 47 -5.36 6.68 -5.45
CA LEU A 47 -5.41 6.89 -4.01
C LEU A 47 -5.74 8.35 -3.70
N ARG A 48 -6.55 8.58 -2.68
CA ARG A 48 -6.86 9.90 -2.15
C ARG A 48 -6.52 9.97 -0.68
N PHE A 49 -5.60 10.81 -0.32
CA PHE A 49 -5.27 11.08 1.06
C PHE A 49 -6.22 12.12 1.68
N ILE A 50 -6.55 11.92 2.94
CA ILE A 50 -7.45 12.81 3.70
C ILE A 50 -6.80 13.12 5.06
N PRO A 51 -6.47 14.39 5.37
CA PRO A 51 -6.09 14.76 6.72
C PRO A 51 -7.31 14.61 7.64
N MET A 52 -7.26 13.67 8.59
CA MET A 52 -8.31 13.46 9.57
C MET A 52 -8.18 14.47 10.70
N VAL A 53 -9.24 15.21 11.01
CA VAL A 53 -9.31 16.16 12.13
C VAL A 53 -10.17 15.57 13.23
N GLN A 54 -9.66 15.53 14.44
CA GLN A 54 -10.40 15.06 15.61
C GLN A 54 -11.18 16.23 16.23
N GLU A 55 -12.51 16.11 16.28
CA GLU A 55 -13.36 17.17 16.81
C GLU A 55 -13.06 17.47 18.28
N GLU A 56 -12.79 16.44 19.09
CA GLU A 56 -12.55 16.55 20.53
C GLU A 56 -11.35 17.43 20.90
N ASN A 57 -10.26 17.33 20.15
CA ASN A 57 -8.98 17.92 20.53
C ASN A 57 -8.30 18.73 19.42
N GLY A 58 -8.90 18.80 18.22
CA GLY A 58 -8.39 19.54 17.08
C GLY A 58 -7.13 18.94 16.44
N ARG A 59 -6.66 17.75 16.85
CA ARG A 59 -5.51 17.09 16.24
C ARG A 59 -5.83 16.78 14.78
N LYS A 60 -4.86 17.04 13.92
CA LYS A 60 -4.98 16.85 12.47
C LYS A 60 -3.79 16.07 11.95
N GLY A 61 -4.09 15.08 11.11
CA GLY A 61 -3.05 14.32 10.41
C GLY A 61 -2.16 15.19 9.52
N SER A 62 -0.85 14.98 9.57
CA SER A 62 0.16 15.85 8.96
C SER A 62 0.45 15.51 7.49
N ILE A 63 -0.58 15.17 6.72
CA ILE A 63 -0.47 14.95 5.27
C ILE A 63 -0.75 16.26 4.51
N THR A 64 0.06 16.55 3.51
CA THR A 64 -0.03 17.71 2.62
C THR A 64 0.32 17.30 1.19
N ALA A 65 -0.02 18.10 0.21
CA ALA A 65 0.36 17.82 -1.18
C ALA A 65 1.88 17.67 -1.39
N SER A 66 2.69 18.35 -0.59
CA SER A 66 4.15 18.32 -0.71
C SER A 66 4.80 17.08 -0.07
N ASN A 67 4.09 16.33 0.80
CA ASN A 67 4.67 15.16 1.48
C ASN A 67 3.98 13.82 1.14
N ILE A 68 3.01 13.78 0.23
CA ILE A 68 2.36 12.54 -0.24
C ILE A 68 3.39 11.49 -0.63
N ASP A 69 4.42 11.87 -1.39
CA ASP A 69 5.44 10.93 -1.85
C ASP A 69 6.19 10.26 -0.71
N SER A 70 6.39 10.95 0.42
CA SER A 70 7.02 10.36 1.60
C SER A 70 6.19 9.23 2.21
N TYR A 71 4.87 9.35 2.21
CA TYR A 71 3.95 8.29 2.67
C TYR A 71 3.90 7.09 1.72
N LEU A 72 4.20 7.27 0.44
CA LEU A 72 4.12 6.22 -0.58
C LEU A 72 5.43 5.46 -0.83
N THR A 73 6.50 5.82 -0.14
CA THR A 73 7.83 5.25 -0.37
C THR A 73 7.88 3.73 -0.21
N PHE A 74 7.15 3.19 0.76
CA PHE A 74 7.10 1.75 1.01
C PHE A 74 6.10 1.03 0.10
N THR A 75 4.93 1.63 -0.15
CA THR A 75 3.92 1.12 -1.10
C THR A 75 4.52 0.85 -2.47
N ARG A 76 5.33 1.78 -2.99
CA ARG A 76 6.01 1.63 -4.29
C ARG A 76 7.04 0.50 -4.33
N LYS A 77 7.54 0.06 -3.19
CA LYS A 77 8.55 -1.02 -3.10
C LYS A 77 7.92 -2.40 -3.04
N ILE A 78 6.78 -2.55 -2.37
CA ILE A 78 6.23 -3.87 -2.05
C ILE A 78 4.99 -4.24 -2.86
N HIS A 79 4.30 -3.26 -3.43
CA HIS A 79 3.08 -3.54 -4.20
C HIS A 79 3.34 -3.54 -5.70
N PRO A 80 2.79 -4.52 -6.44
CA PRO A 80 2.96 -4.63 -7.89
C PRO A 80 2.02 -3.65 -8.61
N VAL A 81 2.33 -2.37 -8.59
CA VAL A 81 1.56 -1.31 -9.27
C VAL A 81 2.40 -0.68 -10.38
N SER A 82 1.77 -0.34 -11.51
CA SER A 82 2.46 0.34 -12.61
C SER A 82 2.78 1.80 -12.28
N SER A 83 1.87 2.45 -11.59
CA SER A 83 1.96 3.84 -11.13
C SER A 83 0.95 4.09 -10.02
N ILE A 84 1.16 5.15 -9.25
CA ILE A 84 0.23 5.61 -8.22
C ILE A 84 -0.19 7.02 -8.60
N ASP A 85 -1.51 7.21 -8.82
CA ASP A 85 -2.16 8.50 -8.98
C ASP A 85 -2.74 8.89 -7.64
N ALA A 86 -1.98 9.67 -6.85
CA ALA A 86 -2.36 10.11 -5.53
C ALA A 86 -2.72 11.60 -5.49
N ASP A 87 -3.83 11.92 -4.84
CA ASP A 87 -4.24 13.30 -4.57
C ASP A 87 -4.56 13.53 -3.10
N LEU A 88 -4.84 14.78 -2.76
CA LEU A 88 -5.19 15.21 -1.41
C LEU A 88 -6.61 15.82 -1.43
N ARG A 89 -7.47 15.34 -0.54
CA ARG A 89 -8.77 15.92 -0.23
C ARG A 89 -8.64 16.96 0.89
N ASP A 90 -9.60 17.86 0.95
CA ASP A 90 -9.78 18.73 2.12
C ASP A 90 -9.95 17.90 3.40
N PRO A 91 -9.50 18.44 4.55
CA PRO A 91 -9.60 17.74 5.82
C PRO A 91 -11.02 17.28 6.13
N TYR A 92 -11.12 16.09 6.73
CA TYR A 92 -12.37 15.53 7.20
C TYR A 92 -12.40 15.50 8.73
N THR A 93 -13.46 16.06 9.33
CA THR A 93 -13.60 16.08 10.78
C THR A 93 -14.37 14.85 11.24
N VAL A 94 -13.68 14.00 12.01
CA VAL A 94 -14.28 12.85 12.70
C VAL A 94 -14.93 13.35 13.98
N ARG A 95 -16.20 13.00 14.17
CA ARG A 95 -16.99 13.37 15.34
C ARG A 95 -16.74 12.42 16.51
N GLY A 96 -16.86 12.96 17.73
CA GLY A 96 -16.75 12.20 18.96
C GLY A 96 -15.36 12.16 19.55
N LEU A 97 -15.02 11.05 20.22
CA LEU A 97 -13.78 10.89 20.96
C LEU A 97 -12.55 10.82 20.04
N GLY A 98 -11.41 11.22 20.56
CA GLY A 98 -10.13 11.11 19.89
C GLY A 98 -9.72 9.65 19.60
N PHE A 99 -8.73 9.47 18.75
CA PHE A 99 -8.21 8.15 18.40
C PHE A 99 -7.50 7.51 19.59
N ASP A 100 -8.00 6.36 20.02
CA ASP A 100 -7.52 5.61 21.19
C ASP A 100 -6.62 4.42 20.77
N PRO A 101 -5.69 3.98 21.66
CA PRO A 101 -4.82 2.84 21.37
C PRO A 101 -5.56 1.50 21.23
N GLN A 102 -6.79 1.37 21.73
CA GLN A 102 -7.61 0.16 21.68
C GLN A 102 -8.32 -0.01 20.33
N GLY A 103 -8.42 1.06 19.54
CA GLY A 103 -8.95 1.01 18.18
C GLY A 103 -10.46 1.22 18.06
N ASN A 104 -11.17 1.52 19.14
CA ASN A 104 -12.62 1.69 19.07
C ASN A 104 -13.03 2.86 18.16
N THR A 105 -12.40 4.00 18.33
CA THR A 105 -12.64 5.19 17.50
C THR A 105 -12.16 4.97 16.04
N TRP A 106 -11.11 4.19 15.86
CA TRP A 106 -10.57 3.88 14.54
C TRP A 106 -11.58 3.15 13.65
N GLN A 107 -12.28 2.15 14.22
CA GLN A 107 -13.28 1.40 13.46
C GLN A 107 -14.45 2.27 13.00
N ALA A 108 -14.96 3.12 13.90
CA ALA A 108 -16.03 4.06 13.55
C ALA A 108 -15.56 5.05 12.46
N ALA A 109 -14.37 5.61 12.61
CA ALA A 109 -13.82 6.60 11.69
C ALA A 109 -13.54 6.02 10.30
N VAL A 110 -13.00 4.79 10.19
CA VAL A 110 -12.76 4.17 8.88
C VAL A 110 -14.06 3.82 8.16
N ALA A 111 -15.08 3.37 8.90
CA ALA A 111 -16.40 3.11 8.33
C ALA A 111 -17.06 4.41 7.83
N GLU A 112 -16.92 5.50 8.59
CA GLU A 112 -17.39 6.82 8.18
C GLU A 112 -16.67 7.32 6.93
N LEU A 113 -15.34 7.13 6.85
CA LEU A 113 -14.54 7.51 5.69
C LEU A 113 -14.93 6.71 4.43
N ASP A 114 -15.20 5.42 4.56
CA ASP A 114 -15.68 4.60 3.43
C ASP A 114 -17.08 5.04 2.98
N ALA A 115 -17.97 5.39 3.91
CA ALA A 115 -19.28 5.95 3.57
C ALA A 115 -19.16 7.27 2.81
N VAL A 116 -18.23 8.15 3.20
CA VAL A 116 -17.92 9.39 2.46
C VAL A 116 -17.44 9.08 1.04
N ARG A 117 -16.50 8.12 0.88
CA ARG A 117 -16.02 7.68 -0.43
C ARG A 117 -17.15 7.20 -1.33
N VAL A 118 -18.05 6.39 -0.78
CA VAL A 118 -19.24 5.88 -1.51
C VAL A 118 -20.19 7.00 -1.88
N ALA A 119 -20.47 7.93 -0.96
CA ALA A 119 -21.35 9.06 -1.19
C ALA A 119 -20.81 10.02 -2.28
N GLU A 120 -19.49 10.17 -2.37
CA GLU A 120 -18.83 10.95 -3.40
C GLU A 120 -18.75 10.20 -4.76
N GLY A 121 -19.18 8.95 -4.83
CA GLY A 121 -19.09 8.12 -6.04
C GLY A 121 -17.65 7.93 -6.52
N SER A 122 -16.68 7.96 -5.60
CA SER A 122 -15.27 7.96 -5.93
C SER A 122 -14.77 6.57 -6.35
N ASN A 123 -13.99 6.53 -7.42
CA ASN A 123 -13.26 5.34 -7.85
C ASN A 123 -11.83 5.26 -7.31
N ARG A 124 -11.47 6.16 -6.36
CA ARG A 124 -10.20 6.13 -5.63
C ARG A 124 -10.34 5.37 -4.32
N PHE A 125 -9.27 4.76 -3.88
CA PHE A 125 -9.14 4.35 -2.48
C PHE A 125 -8.94 5.59 -1.61
N TYR A 126 -9.54 5.61 -0.43
CA TYR A 126 -9.41 6.70 0.51
C TYR A 126 -8.49 6.29 1.65
N TYR A 127 -7.51 7.13 1.95
CA TYR A 127 -6.60 6.91 3.06
C TYR A 127 -6.59 8.11 4.00
N GLY A 128 -7.20 7.93 5.15
CA GLY A 128 -7.20 8.95 6.20
C GLY A 128 -5.90 8.92 6.99
N VAL A 129 -5.26 10.09 7.12
CA VAL A 129 -4.06 10.26 7.94
C VAL A 129 -4.43 10.85 9.27
N VAL A 130 -4.03 10.19 10.36
CA VAL A 130 -4.42 10.48 11.74
C VAL A 130 -3.22 10.93 12.56
N ASN A 131 -3.39 11.95 13.38
CA ASN A 131 -2.43 12.34 14.41
C ASN A 131 -2.88 11.79 15.77
N THR A 132 -2.14 10.84 16.36
CA THR A 132 -2.44 10.25 17.67
C THR A 132 -1.65 10.92 18.79
N ASP A 133 -2.11 10.80 20.04
CA ASP A 133 -1.38 11.26 21.21
C ASP A 133 -0.46 10.19 21.83
N TYR A 134 -0.63 8.93 21.42
CA TYR A 134 0.24 7.81 21.82
C TYR A 134 1.30 7.51 20.75
N ASN A 135 2.37 6.84 21.15
CA ASN A 135 3.52 6.52 20.31
C ASN A 135 3.82 5.02 20.36
N GLY A 136 3.01 4.22 19.67
CA GLY A 136 3.07 2.76 19.70
C GLY A 136 2.25 2.14 20.84
N GLY A 137 2.27 0.82 20.93
CA GLY A 137 1.52 0.07 21.93
C GLY A 137 0.01 0.02 21.71
N GLY A 138 -0.47 0.31 20.50
CA GLY A 138 -1.88 0.29 20.15
C GLY A 138 -2.11 0.23 18.64
N VAL A 139 -3.34 0.47 18.23
CA VAL A 139 -3.74 0.54 16.82
C VAL A 139 -3.08 1.74 16.16
N VAL A 140 -2.39 1.52 15.05
CA VAL A 140 -1.69 2.54 14.28
C VAL A 140 -2.21 2.66 12.84
N GLY A 141 -3.04 1.72 12.44
CA GLY A 141 -3.74 1.70 11.15
C GLY A 141 -4.89 0.72 11.17
N ILE A 142 -5.83 0.87 10.25
CA ILE A 142 -6.98 0.00 10.06
C ILE A 142 -7.56 0.19 8.66
N ALA A 143 -7.95 -0.92 8.01
CA ALA A 143 -8.77 -0.90 6.80
C ALA A 143 -10.25 -1.13 7.12
N ALA A 144 -11.15 -0.59 6.30
CA ALA A 144 -12.60 -0.76 6.47
C ALA A 144 -13.08 -2.21 6.27
N GLY A 145 -12.23 -3.06 5.72
CA GLY A 145 -12.49 -4.48 5.45
C GLY A 145 -11.37 -5.13 4.65
N ILE A 146 -11.60 -6.37 4.19
CA ILE A 146 -10.65 -7.12 3.36
C ILE A 146 -11.44 -7.88 2.27
N PRO A 147 -11.52 -7.40 1.01
CA PRO A 147 -11.04 -6.09 0.53
C PRO A 147 -11.91 -4.93 0.98
N ALA A 148 -11.39 -3.71 0.88
CA ALA A 148 -12.11 -2.47 1.18
C ALA A 148 -11.74 -1.35 0.20
N GLY A 149 -12.35 -0.19 0.39
CA GLY A 149 -12.07 1.02 -0.39
C GLY A 149 -11.53 2.17 0.45
N ALA A 150 -11.40 1.98 1.76
CA ALA A 150 -10.90 2.99 2.67
C ALA A 150 -10.06 2.38 3.81
N ALA A 151 -9.06 3.13 4.23
CA ALA A 151 -8.21 2.81 5.35
C ALA A 151 -7.77 4.08 6.10
N LEU A 152 -7.30 3.90 7.33
CA LEU A 152 -6.69 4.94 8.16
C LEU A 152 -5.29 4.52 8.58
N GLY A 153 -4.43 5.48 8.84
CA GLY A 153 -3.15 5.24 9.50
C GLY A 153 -2.59 6.51 10.11
N TRP A 154 -1.68 6.33 11.05
CA TRP A 154 -1.05 7.44 11.75
C TRP A 154 -0.01 8.18 10.90
N ASP A 155 0.34 9.38 11.32
CA ASP A 155 1.28 10.27 10.62
C ASP A 155 2.72 10.21 11.16
N ARG A 156 3.07 9.19 11.96
CA ARG A 156 4.38 9.10 12.61
C ARG A 156 5.43 8.47 11.72
N PHE A 157 6.43 9.23 11.36
CA PHE A 157 7.62 8.75 10.68
C PHE A 157 8.63 8.18 11.68
N PRO A 158 9.41 7.11 11.31
CA PRO A 158 9.48 6.51 9.95
C PRO A 158 8.40 5.48 9.63
N ASP A 159 7.48 5.16 10.51
CA ASP A 159 6.56 4.01 10.38
C ASP A 159 5.33 4.30 9.50
N ALA A 160 4.95 5.57 9.35
CA ALA A 160 3.78 5.96 8.55
C ALA A 160 3.76 5.34 7.13
N PRO A 161 4.85 5.32 6.34
CA PRO A 161 4.85 4.68 5.03
C PRO A 161 4.63 3.16 5.07
N ILE A 162 5.07 2.50 6.13
CA ILE A 162 4.87 1.05 6.34
C ILE A 162 3.40 0.79 6.64
N THR A 163 2.80 1.59 7.53
CA THR A 163 1.38 1.52 7.85
C THR A 163 0.52 1.75 6.62
N VAL A 164 0.81 2.79 5.81
CA VAL A 164 0.11 3.03 4.54
C VAL A 164 0.15 1.80 3.64
N ALA A 165 1.32 1.20 3.45
CA ALA A 165 1.46 0.03 2.59
C ALA A 165 0.72 -1.19 3.15
N HIS A 166 0.72 -1.39 4.47
CA HIS A 166 0.01 -2.47 5.14
C HIS A 166 -1.50 -2.37 4.93
N GLU A 167 -2.09 -1.22 5.24
CA GLU A 167 -3.53 -1.02 5.14
C GLU A 167 -4.04 -1.05 3.69
N ILE A 168 -3.27 -0.50 2.74
CA ILE A 168 -3.55 -0.66 1.30
C ILE A 168 -3.52 -2.14 0.89
N GLY A 169 -2.66 -2.96 1.51
CA GLY A 169 -2.65 -4.40 1.31
C GLY A 169 -4.00 -5.05 1.66
N HIS A 170 -4.62 -4.62 2.74
CA HIS A 170 -5.96 -5.08 3.13
C HIS A 170 -7.03 -4.63 2.13
N ASP A 171 -6.97 -3.40 1.65
CA ASP A 171 -7.87 -2.89 0.61
C ASP A 171 -7.82 -3.77 -0.66
N TRP A 172 -6.68 -4.38 -0.95
CA TRP A 172 -6.52 -5.34 -2.06
C TRP A 172 -6.81 -6.79 -1.68
N GLY A 173 -7.39 -7.05 -0.53
CA GLY A 173 -7.79 -8.38 -0.09
C GLY A 173 -6.69 -9.21 0.56
N ARG A 174 -5.54 -8.62 0.91
CA ARG A 174 -4.48 -9.33 1.61
C ARG A 174 -4.80 -9.45 3.08
N ARG A 175 -4.76 -10.68 3.58
CA ARG A 175 -4.96 -10.99 5.01
C ARG A 175 -3.63 -11.07 5.73
N HIS A 176 -3.67 -10.96 7.06
CA HIS A 176 -2.51 -11.34 7.88
C HIS A 176 -2.21 -12.83 7.68
N ALA A 177 -0.90 -13.17 7.74
CA ALA A 177 -0.42 -14.54 7.68
C ALA A 177 -0.60 -15.25 9.02
#